data_a89bceed2a9c1f1e3052a980085ef90e
#
_entry.id   a89bceed2a9c1f1e3052a980085ef90e
#
_cell.length_a   1.000
_cell.length_b   1.000
_cell.length_c   1.000
_cell.angle_alpha   90.00
_cell.angle_beta   90.00
_cell.angle_gamma   90.00
#
_symmetry.space_group_name_H-M   'P 1'
#
loop_
_entity.id
_entity.type
_entity.pdbx_description
1 polymer ?
#
loop_
_entity_poly.entity_id
_entity_poly.type
_entity_poly.pdbx_seq_one_letter_code
_entity_poly.pdbx_strand_id
1 'polypeptide(L)'
;MLFRSQQGAFQLRYFGAEVFVVDLVGILQLREIGVLLTAIMIAGRSGSAITAEIGSMKMREEIDALKVIGLNPVGVLVFPRLVALVIAVPCLTVIANAAALGGGLLVSWFYSGIAPETFIDRLHAGIDLSTIFAGLIKAPFMAIVIGIVASVEGMKVGGSAESLGRQVTASVVRSIFVVIVLDGLFAMFYVAIDF
;
A
#
# COMPACT_ATOMS: atom_id res chain seq x y z
N MET A 1 -4.77 -1.49 -13.10
CA MET A 1 -5.97 -0.70 -12.89
C MET A 1 -6.78 -0.47 -14.18
N LEU A 2 -6.16 -0.07 -15.26
CA LEU A 2 -6.79 0.08 -16.57
C LEU A 2 -7.64 -1.14 -16.98
N PHE A 3 -7.18 -2.36 -16.71
CA PHE A 3 -7.90 -3.60 -17.02
C PHE A 3 -9.21 -3.79 -16.24
N ARG A 4 -9.28 -3.38 -14.97
CA ARG A 4 -10.50 -3.53 -14.15
C ARG A 4 -11.56 -2.50 -14.49
N SER A 5 -11.17 -1.26 -14.74
CA SER A 5 -12.10 -0.23 -15.21
C SER A 5 -12.63 -0.54 -16.59
N GLN A 6 -11.80 -1.11 -17.47
CA GLN A 6 -12.19 -1.52 -18.81
C GLN A 6 -13.18 -2.70 -18.78
N GLN A 7 -12.97 -3.70 -17.91
CA GLN A 7 -13.88 -4.83 -17.77
C GLN A 7 -15.21 -4.44 -17.12
N GLY A 8 -15.18 -3.55 -16.11
CA GLY A 8 -16.38 -2.98 -15.51
C GLY A 8 -17.19 -2.12 -16.51
N ALA A 9 -16.49 -1.27 -17.27
CA ALA A 9 -17.11 -0.46 -18.32
C ALA A 9 -17.78 -1.34 -19.39
N PHE A 10 -17.15 -2.46 -19.77
CA PHE A 10 -17.71 -3.37 -20.78
C PHE A 10 -19.01 -4.05 -20.30
N GLN A 11 -19.07 -4.48 -19.04
CA GLN A 11 -20.29 -5.08 -18.46
C GLN A 11 -21.41 -4.06 -18.25
N LEU A 12 -21.09 -2.86 -17.77
CA LEU A 12 -22.06 -1.80 -17.53
C LEU A 12 -22.59 -1.16 -18.84
N ARG A 13 -21.82 -1.23 -19.92
CA ARG A 13 -22.23 -0.82 -21.25
C ARG A 13 -23.45 -1.63 -21.74
N TYR A 14 -23.50 -2.92 -21.43
CA TYR A 14 -24.65 -3.79 -21.74
C TYR A 14 -25.94 -3.38 -20.98
N PHE A 15 -25.81 -2.71 -19.84
CA PHE A 15 -26.91 -2.26 -19.01
C PHE A 15 -27.22 -0.76 -19.14
N GLY A 16 -26.54 -0.03 -20.02
CA GLY A 16 -26.74 1.42 -20.17
C GLY A 16 -26.31 2.26 -18.95
N ALA A 17 -25.51 1.67 -18.05
CA ALA A 17 -25.13 2.27 -16.77
C ALA A 17 -23.65 2.72 -16.76
N GLU A 18 -23.13 3.18 -17.90
CA GLU A 18 -21.71 3.55 -18.08
C GLU A 18 -21.24 4.62 -17.08
N VAL A 19 -22.15 5.50 -16.67
CA VAL A 19 -21.85 6.60 -15.75
C VAL A 19 -21.53 6.12 -14.34
N PHE A 20 -22.13 5.01 -13.88
CA PHE A 20 -21.86 4.41 -12.57
C PHE A 20 -20.46 3.76 -12.47
N VAL A 21 -19.77 3.55 -13.59
CA VAL A 21 -18.36 3.09 -13.58
C VAL A 21 -17.48 4.12 -12.88
N VAL A 22 -17.73 5.39 -13.08
CA VAL A 22 -16.95 6.49 -12.50
C VAL A 22 -17.06 6.46 -10.97
N ASP A 23 -18.29 6.36 -10.47
CA ASP A 23 -18.57 6.33 -9.04
C ASP A 23 -17.93 5.09 -8.38
N LEU A 24 -18.11 3.91 -9.00
CA LEU A 24 -17.56 2.66 -8.51
C LEU A 24 -16.02 2.65 -8.51
N VAL A 25 -15.39 3.16 -9.57
CA VAL A 25 -13.93 3.27 -9.67
C VAL A 25 -13.40 4.26 -8.64
N GLY A 26 -14.07 5.40 -8.48
CA GLY A 26 -13.68 6.44 -7.52
C GLY A 26 -13.72 5.93 -6.08
N ILE A 27 -14.84 5.39 -5.65
CA ILE A 27 -15.05 4.90 -4.28
C ILE A 27 -14.10 3.73 -3.97
N LEU A 28 -14.06 2.69 -4.81
CA LEU A 28 -13.19 1.53 -4.61
C LEU A 28 -11.72 1.92 -4.59
N GLN A 29 -11.31 2.84 -5.46
CA GLN A 29 -9.93 3.29 -5.55
C GLN A 29 -9.50 4.01 -4.28
N LEU A 30 -10.28 4.97 -3.82
CA LEU A 30 -9.91 5.82 -2.69
C LEU A 30 -10.04 5.10 -1.35
N ARG A 31 -11.05 4.25 -1.19
CA ARG A 31 -11.37 3.59 0.06
C ARG A 31 -10.52 2.33 0.31
N GLU A 32 -10.30 1.51 -0.72
CA GLU A 32 -9.72 0.17 -0.56
C GLU A 32 -8.47 -0.05 -1.43
N ILE A 33 -8.63 0.00 -2.75
CA ILE A 33 -7.60 -0.50 -3.68
C ILE A 33 -6.33 0.36 -3.65
N GLY A 34 -6.46 1.67 -3.51
CA GLY A 34 -5.32 2.57 -3.59
C GLY A 34 -4.31 2.36 -2.46
N VAL A 35 -4.78 2.29 -1.23
CA VAL A 35 -3.91 2.03 -0.08
C VAL A 35 -3.34 0.62 -0.11
N LEU A 36 -4.16 -0.38 -0.46
CA LEU A 36 -3.73 -1.78 -0.51
C LEU A 36 -2.63 -1.99 -1.55
N LEU A 37 -2.82 -1.50 -2.79
CA LEU A 37 -1.81 -1.62 -3.85
C LEU A 37 -0.52 -0.88 -3.49
N THR A 38 -0.62 0.33 -2.92
CA THR A 38 0.55 1.08 -2.46
C THR A 38 1.30 0.31 -1.38
N ALA A 39 0.60 -0.24 -0.40
CA ALA A 39 1.21 -1.04 0.67
C ALA A 39 1.90 -2.30 0.13
N ILE A 40 1.29 -3.02 -0.82
CA ILE A 40 1.89 -4.20 -1.47
C ILE A 40 3.17 -3.81 -2.23
N MET A 41 3.14 -2.70 -2.98
CA MET A 41 4.33 -2.22 -3.70
C MET A 41 5.45 -1.81 -2.75
N ILE A 42 5.13 -1.15 -1.65
CA ILE A 42 6.10 -0.76 -0.62
C ILE A 42 6.64 -1.98 0.12
N ALA A 43 5.82 -2.98 0.43
CA ALA A 43 6.26 -4.24 1.01
C ALA A 43 7.27 -4.94 0.10
N GLY A 44 7.01 -5.00 -1.20
CA GLY A 44 7.90 -5.62 -2.19
C GLY A 44 9.20 -4.84 -2.38
N ARG A 45 9.17 -3.51 -2.45
CA ARG A 45 10.34 -2.67 -2.72
C ARG A 45 11.07 -2.26 -1.45
N SER A 46 10.43 -1.45 -0.63
CA SER A 46 11.09 -0.87 0.57
C SER A 46 11.22 -1.88 1.70
N GLY A 47 10.24 -2.77 1.88
CA GLY A 47 10.31 -3.85 2.86
C GLY A 47 11.47 -4.81 2.56
N SER A 48 11.64 -5.24 1.33
CA SER A 48 12.77 -6.08 0.91
C SER A 48 14.13 -5.38 1.09
N ALA A 49 14.21 -4.08 0.76
CA ALA A 49 15.42 -3.29 0.92
C ALA A 49 15.82 -3.15 2.40
N ILE A 50 14.87 -2.85 3.29
CA ILE A 50 15.10 -2.78 4.73
C ILE A 50 15.59 -4.13 5.28
N THR A 51 14.96 -5.23 4.86
CA THR A 51 15.37 -6.59 5.25
C THR A 51 16.78 -6.91 4.79
N ALA A 52 17.10 -6.58 3.53
CA ALA A 52 18.42 -6.81 2.96
C ALA A 52 19.51 -5.97 3.65
N GLU A 53 19.22 -4.72 3.96
CA GLU A 53 20.15 -3.82 4.61
C GLU A 53 20.44 -4.24 6.05
N ILE A 54 19.41 -4.49 6.87
CA ILE A 54 19.56 -4.99 8.24
C ILE A 54 20.26 -6.36 8.24
N GLY A 55 19.88 -7.24 7.30
CA GLY A 55 20.48 -8.55 7.17
C GLY A 55 21.95 -8.51 6.79
N SER A 56 22.36 -7.57 5.91
CA SER A 56 23.76 -7.39 5.54
C SER A 56 24.60 -6.83 6.69
N MET A 57 24.05 -5.88 7.47
CA MET A 57 24.68 -5.36 8.68
C MET A 57 24.88 -6.46 9.73
N LYS A 58 23.91 -7.38 9.85
CA LYS A 58 24.04 -8.52 10.75
C LYS A 58 25.12 -9.50 10.30
N MET A 59 25.23 -9.77 9.00
CA MET A 59 26.29 -10.64 8.44
C MET A 59 27.69 -10.06 8.65
N ARG A 60 27.84 -8.73 8.73
CA ARG A 60 29.11 -8.05 9.00
C ARG A 60 29.37 -7.83 10.49
N GLU A 61 28.54 -8.39 11.37
CA GLU A 61 28.64 -8.20 12.82
C GLU A 61 28.46 -6.75 13.29
N GLU A 62 28.01 -5.84 12.42
CA GLU A 62 27.80 -4.41 12.73
C GLU A 62 26.72 -4.24 13.82
N ILE A 63 25.69 -5.09 13.83
CA ILE A 63 24.62 -5.07 14.84
C ILE A 63 25.18 -5.47 16.22
N ASP A 64 26.10 -6.43 16.27
CA ASP A 64 26.70 -6.88 17.51
C ASP A 64 27.74 -5.84 18.02
N ALA A 65 28.43 -5.16 17.10
CA ALA A 65 29.25 -4.02 17.44
C ALA A 65 28.46 -2.88 18.10
N LEU A 66 27.25 -2.57 17.58
CA LEU A 66 26.35 -1.59 18.20
C LEU A 66 25.97 -1.96 19.64
N LYS A 67 25.69 -3.25 19.91
CA LYS A 67 25.39 -3.72 21.27
C LYS A 67 26.59 -3.58 22.23
N VAL A 68 27.81 -3.87 21.74
CA VAL A 68 29.03 -3.74 22.53
C VAL A 68 29.29 -2.28 22.95
N ILE A 69 28.96 -1.32 22.09
CA ILE A 69 29.06 0.12 22.38
C ILE A 69 27.93 0.60 23.31
N GLY A 70 26.95 -0.28 23.63
CA GLY A 70 25.81 0.06 24.50
C GLY A 70 24.61 0.68 23.79
N LEU A 71 24.60 0.68 22.44
CA LEU A 71 23.50 1.19 21.65
C LEU A 71 22.46 0.10 21.41
N ASN A 72 21.18 0.45 21.53
CA ASN A 72 20.08 -0.46 21.19
C ASN A 72 19.87 -0.49 19.65
N PRO A 73 20.15 -1.62 18.96
CA PRO A 73 19.98 -1.71 17.51
C PRO A 73 18.55 -1.40 17.03
N VAL A 74 17.55 -1.76 17.82
CA VAL A 74 16.15 -1.48 17.46
C VAL A 74 15.88 0.02 17.44
N GLY A 75 16.36 0.75 18.44
CA GLY A 75 16.18 2.21 18.49
C GLY A 75 16.94 2.96 17.39
N VAL A 76 18.11 2.47 17.02
CA VAL A 76 18.97 3.17 16.05
C VAL A 76 18.66 2.78 14.60
N LEU A 77 18.35 1.52 14.34
CA LEU A 77 18.16 1.00 12.98
C LEU A 77 16.68 0.87 12.58
N VAL A 78 15.85 0.34 13.48
CA VAL A 78 14.44 0.02 13.13
C VAL A 78 13.55 1.25 13.28
N PHE A 79 13.66 1.98 14.39
CA PHE A 79 12.74 3.08 14.67
C PHE A 79 12.76 4.20 13.62
N PRO A 80 13.91 4.72 13.13
CA PRO A 80 13.91 5.77 12.11
C PRO A 80 13.29 5.31 10.79
N ARG A 81 13.49 4.05 10.42
CA ARG A 81 12.91 3.46 9.20
C ARG A 81 11.40 3.30 9.31
N LEU A 82 10.90 2.90 10.50
CA LEU A 82 9.47 2.86 10.79
C LEU A 82 8.83 4.23 10.64
N VAL A 83 9.42 5.25 11.27
CA VAL A 83 8.91 6.63 11.17
C VAL A 83 8.89 7.11 9.72
N ALA A 84 9.95 6.85 8.98
CA ALA A 84 10.02 7.20 7.56
C ALA A 84 8.90 6.51 6.75
N LEU A 85 8.64 5.23 6.97
CA LEU A 85 7.56 4.49 6.30
C LEU A 85 6.17 5.03 6.68
N VAL A 86 5.94 5.32 7.95
CA VAL A 86 4.65 5.84 8.45
C VAL A 86 4.29 7.18 7.81
N ILE A 87 5.28 8.00 7.48
CA ILE A 87 5.07 9.26 6.76
C ILE A 87 5.00 9.03 5.25
N ALA A 88 5.86 8.20 4.69
CA ALA A 88 5.99 8.00 3.25
C ALA A 88 4.77 7.27 2.64
N VAL A 89 4.24 6.24 3.31
CA VAL A 89 3.16 5.41 2.75
C VAL A 89 1.86 6.20 2.55
N PRO A 90 1.38 7.03 3.49
CA PRO A 90 0.24 7.91 3.24
C PRO A 90 0.47 8.88 2.07
N CYS A 91 1.64 9.52 2.00
CA CYS A 91 1.97 10.43 0.89
C CYS A 91 1.96 9.71 -0.46
N LEU A 92 2.56 8.52 -0.52
CA LEU A 92 2.56 7.69 -1.73
C LEU A 92 1.16 7.20 -2.09
N THR A 93 0.31 6.91 -1.10
CA THR A 93 -1.09 6.54 -1.33
C THR A 93 -1.87 7.68 -2.00
N VAL A 94 -1.67 8.92 -1.59
CA VAL A 94 -2.29 10.10 -2.22
C VAL A 94 -1.85 10.22 -3.68
N ILE A 95 -0.55 10.10 -3.95
CA ILE A 95 -0.02 10.18 -5.33
C ILE A 95 -0.56 9.01 -6.18
N ALA A 96 -0.59 7.81 -5.64
CA ALA A 96 -1.12 6.63 -6.31
C ALA A 96 -2.60 6.76 -6.64
N ASN A 97 -3.39 7.31 -5.72
CA ASN A 97 -4.81 7.58 -5.93
C ASN A 97 -5.01 8.63 -7.02
N ALA A 98 -4.27 9.73 -7.00
CA ALA A 98 -4.34 10.76 -8.03
C ALA A 98 -3.97 10.20 -9.42
N ALA A 99 -2.90 9.40 -9.51
CA ALA A 99 -2.51 8.75 -10.75
C ALA A 99 -3.54 7.74 -11.25
N ALA A 100 -4.17 7.00 -10.34
CA ALA A 100 -5.19 6.01 -10.68
C ALA A 100 -6.50 6.67 -11.17
N LEU A 101 -6.93 7.75 -10.53
CA LEU A 101 -8.10 8.53 -10.98
C LEU A 101 -7.83 9.20 -12.33
N GLY A 102 -6.63 9.75 -12.53
CA GLY A 102 -6.20 10.27 -13.84
C GLY A 102 -6.20 9.19 -14.92
N GLY A 103 -5.73 7.99 -14.61
CA GLY A 103 -5.83 6.84 -15.52
C GLY A 103 -7.27 6.42 -15.81
N GLY A 104 -8.16 6.47 -14.79
CA GLY A 104 -9.59 6.22 -14.92
C GLY A 104 -10.27 7.24 -15.83
N LEU A 105 -9.93 8.52 -15.70
CA LEU A 105 -10.42 9.59 -16.56
C LEU A 105 -10.04 9.36 -18.03
N LEU A 106 -8.78 9.03 -18.29
CA LEU A 106 -8.32 8.76 -19.66
C LEU A 106 -9.07 7.57 -20.29
N VAL A 107 -9.25 6.48 -19.55
CA VAL A 107 -10.01 5.32 -20.03
C VAL A 107 -11.47 5.68 -20.29
N SER A 108 -12.12 6.41 -19.39
CA SER A 108 -13.50 6.85 -19.55
C SER A 108 -13.68 7.75 -20.77
N TRP A 109 -12.72 8.63 -21.03
CA TRP A 109 -12.74 9.51 -22.19
C TRP A 109 -12.54 8.76 -23.51
N PHE A 110 -11.49 7.93 -23.62
CA PHE A 110 -11.14 7.27 -24.87
C PHE A 110 -12.02 6.06 -25.18
N TYR A 111 -12.52 5.36 -24.15
CA TYR A 111 -13.26 4.09 -24.34
C TYR A 111 -14.77 4.23 -24.17
N SER A 112 -15.22 5.04 -23.22
CA SER A 112 -16.66 5.20 -22.93
C SER A 112 -17.25 6.48 -23.51
N GLY A 113 -16.41 7.37 -24.08
CA GLY A 113 -16.88 8.64 -24.66
C GLY A 113 -17.41 9.63 -23.60
N ILE A 114 -17.13 9.41 -22.33
CA ILE A 114 -17.57 10.28 -21.23
C ILE A 114 -16.65 11.53 -21.25
N ALA A 115 -17.25 12.72 -21.36
CA ALA A 115 -16.51 13.96 -21.34
C ALA A 115 -15.77 14.13 -20.00
N PRO A 116 -14.53 14.67 -19.98
CA PRO A 116 -13.77 14.88 -18.76
C PRO A 116 -14.51 15.69 -17.69
N GLU A 117 -15.30 16.69 -18.11
CA GLU A 117 -16.13 17.51 -17.21
C GLU A 117 -17.16 16.64 -16.47
N THR A 118 -17.87 15.78 -17.20
CA THR A 118 -18.85 14.86 -16.60
C THR A 118 -18.20 13.87 -15.65
N PHE A 119 -16.97 13.41 -15.94
CA PHE A 119 -16.20 12.53 -15.06
C PHE A 119 -15.88 13.24 -13.74
N ILE A 120 -15.39 14.47 -13.80
CA ILE A 120 -15.02 15.26 -12.61
C ILE A 120 -16.26 15.61 -11.77
N ASP A 121 -17.34 16.04 -12.40
CA ASP A 121 -18.58 16.37 -11.70
C ASP A 121 -19.17 15.16 -10.96
N ARG A 122 -19.14 13.99 -11.60
CA ARG A 122 -19.54 12.72 -10.97
C ARG A 122 -18.64 12.32 -9.83
N LEU A 123 -17.33 12.44 -10.01
CA LEU A 123 -16.37 12.15 -8.96
C LEU A 123 -16.60 13.05 -7.73
N HIS A 124 -16.86 14.31 -7.95
CA HIS A 124 -17.21 15.27 -6.87
C HIS A 124 -18.55 14.96 -6.20
N ALA A 125 -19.54 14.48 -6.95
CA ALA A 125 -20.85 14.14 -6.41
C ALA A 125 -20.87 12.78 -5.67
N GLY A 126 -20.01 11.85 -6.07
CA GLY A 126 -19.98 10.47 -5.52
C GLY A 126 -18.94 10.24 -4.44
N ILE A 127 -17.99 11.16 -4.22
CA ILE A 127 -16.90 10.96 -3.26
C ILE A 127 -17.03 11.96 -2.11
N ASP A 128 -17.33 11.41 -0.94
CA ASP A 128 -17.26 12.17 0.31
C ASP A 128 -15.82 12.21 0.86
N LEU A 129 -15.53 13.24 1.63
CA LEU A 129 -14.25 13.36 2.35
C LEU A 129 -14.02 12.15 3.28
N SER A 130 -15.07 11.57 3.84
CA SER A 130 -15.02 10.36 4.64
C SER A 130 -14.39 9.18 3.89
N THR A 131 -14.71 9.01 2.60
CA THR A 131 -14.15 7.95 1.74
C THR A 131 -12.64 8.09 1.57
N ILE A 132 -12.14 9.31 1.40
CA ILE A 132 -10.70 9.60 1.27
C ILE A 132 -9.99 9.33 2.60
N PHE A 133 -10.56 9.80 3.71
CA PHE A 133 -9.98 9.58 5.04
C PHE A 133 -10.01 8.11 5.44
N ALA A 134 -11.05 7.36 5.09
CA ALA A 134 -11.11 5.92 5.34
C ALA A 134 -9.94 5.16 4.74
N GLY A 135 -9.57 5.46 3.50
CA GLY A 135 -8.40 4.88 2.87
C GLY A 135 -7.09 5.36 3.49
N LEU A 136 -6.97 6.66 3.77
CA LEU A 136 -5.73 7.26 4.25
C LEU A 136 -5.37 6.85 5.69
N ILE A 137 -6.36 6.66 6.56
CA ILE A 137 -6.16 6.21 7.95
C ILE A 137 -5.53 4.81 8.00
N LYS A 138 -5.83 3.92 7.06
CA LYS A 138 -5.23 2.57 6.99
C LYS A 138 -3.73 2.62 6.69
N ALA A 139 -3.27 3.61 5.93
CA ALA A 139 -1.91 3.67 5.40
C ALA A 139 -0.80 3.64 6.47
N PRO A 140 -0.86 4.41 7.58
CA PRO A 140 0.14 4.35 8.65
C PRO A 140 0.21 2.97 9.33
N PHE A 141 -0.93 2.31 9.52
CA PHE A 141 -0.96 0.99 10.13
C PHE A 141 -0.31 -0.06 9.23
N MET A 142 -0.58 -0.02 7.93
CA MET A 142 0.08 -0.88 6.95
C MET A 142 1.59 -0.62 6.90
N ALA A 143 2.01 0.64 7.00
CA ALA A 143 3.42 1.03 7.05
C ALA A 143 4.14 0.43 8.27
N ILE A 144 3.53 0.50 9.45
CA ILE A 144 4.07 -0.06 10.69
C ILE A 144 4.27 -1.57 10.54
N VAL A 145 3.26 -2.28 10.04
CA VAL A 145 3.33 -3.73 9.86
C VAL A 145 4.44 -4.11 8.88
N ILE A 146 4.53 -3.44 7.73
CA ILE A 146 5.59 -3.68 6.74
C ILE A 146 6.96 -3.46 7.36
N GLY A 147 7.16 -2.35 8.07
CA GLY A 147 8.44 -2.01 8.70
C GLY A 147 8.85 -2.98 9.80
N ILE A 148 7.90 -3.43 10.64
CA ILE A 148 8.15 -4.43 11.68
C ILE A 148 8.53 -5.77 11.05
N VAL A 149 7.74 -6.29 10.11
CA VAL A 149 8.02 -7.57 9.45
C VAL A 149 9.38 -7.53 8.75
N ALA A 150 9.67 -6.46 8.00
CA ALA A 150 10.94 -6.30 7.30
C ALA A 150 12.13 -6.29 8.27
N SER A 151 12.00 -5.59 9.38
CA SER A 151 13.06 -5.51 10.39
C SER A 151 13.27 -6.83 11.11
N VAL A 152 12.19 -7.53 11.47
CA VAL A 152 12.25 -8.85 12.13
C VAL A 152 12.91 -9.88 11.22
N GLU A 153 12.55 -9.92 9.93
CA GLU A 153 13.16 -10.85 9.00
C GLU A 153 14.63 -10.50 8.73
N GLY A 154 14.98 -9.21 8.65
CA GLY A 154 16.38 -8.77 8.56
C GLY A 154 17.22 -9.22 9.75
N MET A 155 16.67 -9.13 10.96
CA MET A 155 17.33 -9.58 12.19
C MET A 155 17.47 -11.13 12.27
N LYS A 156 16.72 -11.90 11.51
CA LYS A 156 16.81 -13.38 11.46
C LYS A 156 17.86 -13.89 10.48
N VAL A 157 18.47 -13.03 9.69
CA VAL A 157 19.50 -13.44 8.72
C VAL A 157 20.63 -14.15 9.45
N GLY A 158 21.04 -15.32 8.95
CA GLY A 158 22.25 -16.03 9.37
C GLY A 158 23.48 -15.52 8.61
N GLY A 159 24.64 -16.09 8.89
CA GLY A 159 25.91 -15.65 8.32
C GLY A 159 26.16 -15.96 6.83
N SER A 160 25.12 -16.22 6.02
CA SER A 160 25.28 -16.58 4.62
C SER A 160 24.38 -15.77 3.68
N ALA A 161 24.87 -15.53 2.45
CA ALA A 161 24.11 -14.85 1.40
C ALA A 161 22.81 -15.59 1.03
N GLU A 162 22.80 -16.93 1.10
CA GLU A 162 21.63 -17.76 0.92
C GLU A 162 20.55 -17.47 1.98
N SER A 163 20.97 -17.37 3.25
CA SER A 163 20.07 -16.97 4.35
C SER A 163 19.50 -15.58 4.12
N LEU A 164 20.30 -14.63 3.65
CA LEU A 164 19.84 -13.28 3.31
C LEU A 164 18.73 -13.31 2.26
N GLY A 165 18.96 -13.98 1.13
CA GLY A 165 17.98 -14.11 0.05
C GLY A 165 16.66 -14.75 0.51
N ARG A 166 16.75 -15.81 1.33
CA ARG A 166 15.58 -16.46 1.92
C ARG A 166 14.78 -15.53 2.83
N GLN A 167 15.44 -14.77 3.68
CA GLN A 167 14.74 -13.86 4.60
C GLN A 167 14.15 -12.64 3.86
N VAL A 168 14.80 -12.14 2.82
CA VAL A 168 14.25 -11.08 1.96
C VAL A 168 12.95 -11.55 1.29
N THR A 169 12.95 -12.74 0.71
CA THR A 169 11.73 -13.31 0.11
C THR A 169 10.63 -13.54 1.15
N ALA A 170 10.98 -14.09 2.31
CA ALA A 170 10.05 -14.32 3.41
C ALA A 170 9.43 -13.01 3.92
N SER A 171 10.23 -11.95 4.00
CA SER A 171 9.77 -10.61 4.39
C SER A 171 8.68 -10.09 3.47
N VAL A 172 8.90 -10.17 2.16
CA VAL A 172 7.93 -9.70 1.15
C VAL A 172 6.62 -10.49 1.27
N VAL A 173 6.70 -11.82 1.27
CA VAL A 173 5.51 -12.68 1.32
C VAL A 173 4.72 -12.46 2.61
N ARG A 174 5.39 -12.40 3.76
CA ARG A 174 4.74 -12.17 5.05
C ARG A 174 4.13 -10.77 5.15
N SER A 175 4.84 -9.74 4.70
CA SER A 175 4.33 -8.37 4.70
C SER A 175 3.06 -8.24 3.85
N ILE A 176 3.07 -8.79 2.63
CA ILE A 176 1.89 -8.77 1.75
C ILE A 176 0.72 -9.52 2.39
N PHE A 177 0.97 -10.70 2.96
CA PHE A 177 -0.08 -11.48 3.62
C PHE A 177 -0.73 -10.71 4.77
N VAL A 178 0.10 -10.14 5.67
CA VAL A 178 -0.42 -9.41 6.84
C VAL A 178 -1.13 -8.12 6.43
N VAL A 179 -0.63 -7.42 5.40
CA VAL A 179 -1.29 -6.24 4.85
C VAL A 179 -2.69 -6.56 4.31
N ILE A 180 -2.84 -7.66 3.57
CA ILE A 180 -4.16 -8.10 3.04
C ILE A 180 -5.11 -8.45 4.19
N VAL A 181 -4.62 -9.18 5.21
CA VAL A 181 -5.44 -9.52 6.38
C VAL A 181 -5.85 -8.27 7.15
N LEU A 182 -4.93 -7.33 7.33
CA LEU A 182 -5.18 -6.06 8.01
C LEU A 182 -6.22 -5.21 7.26
N ASP A 183 -6.13 -5.16 5.93
CA ASP A 183 -7.12 -4.46 5.09
C ASP A 183 -8.51 -5.06 5.26
N GLY A 184 -8.63 -6.39 5.25
CA GLY A 184 -9.90 -7.08 5.54
C GLY A 184 -10.45 -6.79 6.94
N LEU A 185 -9.58 -6.69 7.95
CA LEU A 185 -10.00 -6.31 9.31
C LEU A 185 -10.52 -4.86 9.36
N PHE A 186 -9.87 -3.92 8.67
CA PHE A 186 -10.36 -2.56 8.56
C PHE A 186 -11.70 -2.48 7.82
N ALA A 187 -11.88 -3.28 6.76
CA ALA A 187 -13.15 -3.33 6.04
C ALA A 187 -14.29 -3.81 6.96
N MET A 188 -14.07 -4.86 7.75
CA MET A 188 -15.04 -5.33 8.74
C MET A 188 -15.30 -4.29 9.83
N PHE A 189 -14.26 -3.61 10.30
CA PHE A 189 -14.38 -2.57 11.32
C PHE A 189 -15.22 -1.38 10.80
N TYR A 190 -14.99 -0.91 9.58
CA TYR A 190 -15.76 0.19 9.00
C TYR A 190 -17.23 -0.16 8.80
N VAL A 191 -17.54 -1.41 8.42
CA VAL A 191 -18.92 -1.89 8.35
C VAL A 191 -19.57 -1.91 9.75
N ALA A 192 -18.83 -2.28 10.79
CA ALA A 192 -19.36 -2.36 12.16
C ALA A 192 -19.68 -1.00 12.78
N ILE A 193 -19.00 0.08 12.35
CA ILE A 193 -19.23 1.45 12.85
C ILE A 193 -20.08 2.31 11.90
N ASP A 194 -20.59 1.71 10.82
CA ASP A 194 -21.44 2.37 9.81
C ASP A 194 -20.77 3.59 9.14
N PHE A 195 -19.44 3.46 8.89
CA PHE A 195 -18.56 4.52 8.37
C PHE A 195 -18.25 4.35 6.86
#